data_11df7127a234898b18dcadb5b331ce78
#
_entry.id   11df7127a234898b18dcadb5b331ce78
#
_cell.length_a   1.000
_cell.length_b   1.000
_cell.length_c   1.000
_cell.angle_alpha   90.00
_cell.angle_beta   90.00
_cell.angle_gamma   90.00
#
_symmetry.space_group_name_H-M   'P 1'
#
loop_
_entity.id
_entity.type
_entity.pdbx_description
1 polymer ?
#
loop_
_entity_poly.entity_id
_entity_poly.type
_entity_poly.pdbx_seq_one_letter_code
_entity_poly.pdbx_strand_id
1 'polypeptide(L)'
;MSIEKIAEAIRSYPGVTRKHAIHKIVDLLPTQAFPQVVAAEGEDAAAIDVGDQYILFAADGIMESLVNTNPYYAGYFAVLVNVNDIAAMGGRPLGMVDVMSIVHG
;
A
#
# COMPACT_ATOMS: atom_id res chain seq x y z
N MET A 1 -30.25 9.64 -3.30
CA MET A 1 -29.10 9.49 -4.23
C MET A 1 -29.14 8.06 -4.73
N SER A 2 -29.07 7.82 -6.06
CA SER A 2 -29.12 6.44 -6.57
C SER A 2 -27.76 5.76 -6.44
N ILE A 3 -27.76 4.43 -6.44
CA ILE A 3 -26.52 3.62 -6.35
C ILE A 3 -25.58 3.94 -7.51
N GLU A 4 -26.12 4.18 -8.70
CA GLU A 4 -25.34 4.52 -9.90
C GLU A 4 -24.57 5.84 -9.71
N LYS A 5 -25.22 6.85 -9.11
CA LYS A 5 -24.56 8.14 -8.81
C LYS A 5 -23.46 8.02 -7.77
N ILE A 6 -23.65 7.14 -6.78
CA ILE A 6 -22.62 6.85 -5.78
C ILE A 6 -21.44 6.13 -6.44
N ALA A 7 -21.71 5.11 -7.24
CA ALA A 7 -20.68 4.37 -7.94
C ALA A 7 -19.85 5.25 -8.89
N GLU A 8 -20.51 6.17 -9.62
CA GLU A 8 -19.83 7.11 -10.51
C GLU A 8 -18.97 8.12 -9.73
N ALA A 9 -19.49 8.64 -8.61
CA ALA A 9 -18.70 9.53 -7.75
C ALA A 9 -17.46 8.85 -7.18
N ILE A 10 -17.53 7.57 -6.85
CA ILE A 10 -16.38 6.80 -6.38
C ILE A 10 -15.39 6.56 -7.52
N ARG A 11 -15.85 6.14 -8.70
CA ARG A 11 -14.99 5.90 -9.87
C ARG A 11 -14.23 7.14 -10.32
N SER A 12 -14.85 8.31 -10.24
CA SER A 12 -14.25 9.59 -10.64
C SER A 12 -13.45 10.26 -9.52
N TYR A 13 -13.46 9.70 -8.31
CA TYR A 13 -12.75 10.30 -7.18
C TYR A 13 -11.23 10.31 -7.42
N PRO A 14 -10.55 11.46 -7.23
CA PRO A 14 -9.12 11.57 -7.51
C PRO A 14 -8.24 10.57 -6.75
N GLY A 15 -8.63 10.18 -5.55
CA GLY A 15 -7.92 9.15 -4.78
C GLY A 15 -7.93 7.76 -5.44
N VAL A 16 -8.96 7.49 -6.28
CA VAL A 16 -9.07 6.26 -7.06
C VAL A 16 -8.38 6.42 -8.42
N THR A 17 -8.70 7.49 -9.15
CA THR A 17 -8.24 7.67 -10.54
C THR A 17 -6.72 7.84 -10.65
N ARG A 18 -6.07 8.47 -9.66
CA ARG A 18 -4.61 8.58 -9.64
C ARG A 18 -3.87 7.25 -9.64
N LYS A 19 -4.53 6.18 -9.13
CA LYS A 19 -3.94 4.83 -9.09
C LYS A 19 -3.98 4.11 -10.43
N HIS A 20 -4.76 4.58 -11.40
CA HIS A 20 -4.85 3.97 -12.73
C HIS A 20 -3.52 3.99 -13.49
N ALA A 21 -2.62 4.93 -13.18
CA ALA A 21 -1.30 4.99 -13.78
C ALA A 21 -0.41 3.79 -13.38
N ILE A 22 -0.70 3.15 -12.24
CA ILE A 22 0.07 2.02 -11.71
C ILE A 22 -0.01 0.83 -12.67
N HIS A 23 -1.17 0.56 -13.27
CA HIS A 23 -1.35 -0.56 -14.20
C HIS A 23 -0.34 -0.54 -15.37
N LYS A 24 -0.01 0.67 -15.87
CA LYS A 24 0.97 0.81 -16.96
C LYS A 24 2.40 0.47 -16.52
N ILE A 25 2.70 0.62 -15.25
CA ILE A 25 4.01 0.31 -14.67
C ILE A 25 4.09 -1.17 -14.35
N VAL A 26 3.02 -1.73 -13.82
CA VAL A 26 2.91 -3.15 -13.46
C VAL A 26 3.18 -4.04 -14.69
N ASP A 27 2.65 -3.67 -15.86
CA ASP A 27 2.88 -4.39 -17.12
C ASP A 27 4.37 -4.44 -17.52
N LEU A 28 5.20 -3.56 -16.98
CA LEU A 28 6.64 -3.53 -17.22
C LEU A 28 7.46 -4.27 -16.17
N LEU A 29 6.84 -4.67 -15.06
CA LEU A 29 7.53 -5.38 -13.98
C LEU A 29 7.66 -6.88 -14.32
N PRO A 30 8.81 -7.50 -14.02
CA PRO A 30 9.05 -8.92 -14.31
C PRO A 30 8.35 -9.83 -13.27
N THR A 31 7.06 -9.61 -13.01
CA THR A 31 6.30 -10.35 -11.99
C THR A 31 6.30 -11.86 -12.23
N GLN A 32 6.32 -12.28 -13.50
CA GLN A 32 6.39 -13.69 -13.86
C GLN A 32 7.76 -14.35 -13.58
N ALA A 33 8.80 -13.56 -13.31
CA ALA A 33 10.11 -14.08 -12.94
C ALA A 33 10.17 -14.58 -11.49
N PHE A 34 9.12 -14.31 -10.70
CA PHE A 34 9.10 -14.64 -9.28
C PHE A 34 7.84 -15.48 -8.94
N PRO A 35 7.83 -16.77 -9.30
CA PRO A 35 6.64 -17.62 -9.13
C PRO A 35 6.21 -17.80 -7.66
N GLN A 36 7.09 -17.52 -6.71
CA GLN A 36 6.75 -17.51 -5.28
C GLN A 36 5.88 -16.32 -4.86
N VAL A 37 5.77 -15.26 -5.67
CA VAL A 37 4.89 -14.13 -5.41
C VAL A 37 3.51 -14.49 -5.93
N VAL A 38 2.58 -14.84 -5.03
CA VAL A 38 1.24 -15.35 -5.36
C VAL A 38 0.17 -14.26 -5.34
N ALA A 39 0.45 -13.15 -4.69
CA ALA A 39 -0.37 -11.93 -4.74
C ALA A 39 0.55 -10.71 -4.64
N ALA A 40 0.28 -9.68 -5.40
CA ALA A 40 1.08 -8.45 -5.42
C ALA A 40 0.23 -7.22 -5.77
N GLU A 41 0.22 -6.81 -7.02
CA GLU A 41 -0.45 -5.59 -7.46
C GLU A 41 -1.98 -5.67 -7.29
N GLY A 42 -2.54 -4.62 -6.69
CA GLY A 42 -3.97 -4.51 -6.44
C GLY A 42 -4.41 -5.00 -5.06
N GLU A 43 -3.52 -5.65 -4.32
CA GLU A 43 -3.74 -6.08 -2.94
C GLU A 43 -3.04 -5.14 -1.94
N ASP A 44 -3.42 -5.20 -0.67
CA ASP A 44 -2.83 -4.36 0.38
C ASP A 44 -1.40 -4.79 0.75
N ALA A 45 -1.04 -6.05 0.49
CA ALA A 45 0.32 -6.56 0.67
C ALA A 45 0.66 -7.61 -0.39
N ALA A 46 1.94 -7.73 -0.73
CA ALA A 46 2.42 -8.87 -1.49
C ALA A 46 2.41 -10.12 -0.62
N ALA A 47 1.98 -11.25 -1.18
CA ALA A 47 2.05 -12.56 -0.52
C ALA A 47 3.11 -13.43 -1.20
N ILE A 48 4.08 -13.86 -0.42
CA ILE A 48 5.21 -14.67 -0.86
C ILE A 48 5.06 -16.08 -0.29
N ASP A 49 4.98 -17.06 -1.17
CA ASP A 49 4.91 -18.47 -0.79
C ASP A 49 6.29 -18.95 -0.29
N VAL A 50 6.32 -19.49 0.91
CA VAL A 50 7.53 -20.06 1.53
C VAL A 50 7.32 -21.53 1.93
N GLY A 51 6.35 -22.20 1.30
CA GLY A 51 6.04 -23.62 1.46
C GLY A 51 4.73 -23.83 2.23
N ASP A 52 4.80 -23.98 3.54
CA ASP A 52 3.61 -24.19 4.39
C ASP A 52 2.97 -22.90 4.90
N GLN A 53 3.55 -21.75 4.59
CA GLN A 53 3.13 -20.43 5.04
C GLN A 53 3.32 -19.39 3.93
N TYR A 54 2.74 -18.20 4.16
CA TYR A 54 2.97 -17.01 3.34
C TYR A 54 3.63 -15.92 4.18
N ILE A 55 4.62 -15.25 3.61
CA ILE A 55 5.11 -13.99 4.14
C ILE A 55 4.36 -12.86 3.45
N LEU A 56 3.75 -11.97 4.22
CA LEU A 56 3.12 -10.76 3.73
C LEU A 56 4.10 -9.60 3.80
N PHE A 57 4.19 -8.84 2.73
CA PHE A 57 5.11 -7.72 2.59
C PHE A 57 4.35 -6.47 2.11
N ALA A 58 4.26 -5.46 2.98
CA ALA A 58 3.61 -4.19 2.69
C ALA A 58 4.58 -3.03 2.92
N ALA A 59 4.42 -1.95 2.18
CA ALA A 59 5.16 -0.71 2.37
C ALA A 59 4.34 0.48 1.88
N ASP A 60 4.11 1.45 2.75
CA ASP A 60 3.42 2.69 2.43
C ASP A 60 4.26 3.91 2.80
N GLY A 61 4.20 4.91 1.93
CA GLY A 61 4.83 6.21 2.17
C GLY A 61 3.87 7.19 2.84
N ILE A 62 4.39 7.98 3.77
CA ILE A 62 3.62 9.05 4.42
C ILE A 62 3.79 10.36 3.65
N MET A 63 2.69 11.09 3.47
CA MET A 63 2.70 12.36 2.76
C MET A 63 3.58 13.39 3.47
N GLU A 64 4.46 14.03 2.71
CA GLU A 64 5.35 15.10 3.18
C GLU A 64 4.59 16.20 3.92
N SER A 65 3.41 16.60 3.44
CA SER A 65 2.56 17.60 4.09
C SER A 65 2.20 17.22 5.52
N LEU A 66 1.98 15.93 5.81
CA LEU A 66 1.70 15.45 7.16
C LEU A 66 2.96 15.50 8.03
N VAL A 67 4.11 15.11 7.48
CA VAL A 67 5.41 15.18 8.18
C VAL A 67 5.70 16.63 8.62
N ASN A 68 5.46 17.60 7.73
CA ASN A 68 5.72 19.01 7.99
C ASN A 68 4.72 19.66 8.97
N THR A 69 3.45 19.24 8.94
CA THR A 69 2.42 19.86 9.79
C THR A 69 2.25 19.18 11.14
N ASN A 70 2.45 17.87 11.20
CA ASN A 70 2.31 17.09 12.43
C ASN A 70 3.18 15.84 12.42
N PRO A 71 4.47 15.97 12.78
CA PRO A 71 5.42 14.86 12.73
C PRO A 71 5.05 13.71 13.69
N TYR A 72 4.37 14.00 14.80
CA TYR A 72 3.89 12.96 15.72
C TYR A 72 2.89 12.01 15.01
N TYR A 73 1.88 12.60 14.36
CA TYR A 73 0.91 11.79 13.62
C TYR A 73 1.51 11.17 12.36
N ALA A 74 2.50 11.79 11.73
CA ALA A 74 3.23 11.16 10.64
C ALA A 74 3.87 9.83 11.08
N GLY A 75 4.57 9.83 12.22
CA GLY A 75 5.12 8.60 12.80
C GLY A 75 4.05 7.59 13.21
N TYR A 76 2.95 8.04 13.82
CA TYR A 76 1.85 7.17 14.19
C TYR A 76 1.23 6.48 12.96
N PHE A 77 0.96 7.24 11.89
CA PHE A 77 0.38 6.69 10.67
C PHE A 77 1.36 5.83 9.89
N ALA A 78 2.67 6.10 9.95
CA ALA A 78 3.67 5.24 9.32
C ALA A 78 3.58 3.80 9.85
N VAL A 79 3.34 3.63 11.13
CA VAL A 79 3.09 2.30 11.72
C VAL A 79 1.70 1.79 11.38
N LEU A 80 0.66 2.61 11.59
CA LEU A 80 -0.73 2.18 11.52
C LEU A 80 -1.12 1.69 10.13
N VAL A 81 -0.75 2.41 9.05
CA VAL A 81 -1.15 2.02 7.69
C VAL A 81 -0.54 0.67 7.32
N ASN A 82 0.76 0.47 7.56
CA ASN A 82 1.43 -0.78 7.24
C ASN A 82 0.91 -1.97 8.07
N VAL A 83 0.60 -1.74 9.35
CA VAL A 83 -0.03 -2.78 10.19
C VAL A 83 -1.42 -3.13 9.68
N ASN A 84 -2.20 -2.15 9.23
CA ASN A 84 -3.53 -2.37 8.68
C ASN A 84 -3.48 -3.16 7.37
N ASP A 85 -2.52 -2.91 6.51
CA ASP A 85 -2.35 -3.65 5.24
C ASP A 85 -2.08 -5.14 5.52
N ILE A 86 -1.19 -5.44 6.44
CA ILE A 86 -0.94 -6.83 6.86
C ILE A 86 -2.18 -7.46 7.50
N ALA A 87 -2.92 -6.71 8.32
CA ALA A 87 -4.14 -7.20 8.96
C ALA A 87 -5.27 -7.42 7.94
N ALA A 88 -5.41 -6.54 6.93
CA ALA A 88 -6.40 -6.68 5.85
C ALA A 88 -6.18 -7.98 5.05
N MET A 89 -4.93 -8.40 4.89
CA MET A 89 -4.56 -9.67 4.26
C MET A 89 -4.65 -10.88 5.22
N GLY A 90 -5.19 -10.70 6.42
CA GLY A 90 -5.35 -11.76 7.42
C GLY A 90 -4.06 -12.16 8.14
N GLY A 91 -3.00 -11.38 8.01
CA GLY A 91 -1.70 -11.65 8.59
C GLY A 91 -1.49 -11.04 9.97
N ARG A 92 -0.35 -11.41 10.57
CA ARG A 92 0.14 -10.86 11.83
C ARG A 92 1.47 -10.15 11.58
N PRO A 93 1.62 -8.86 11.95
CA PRO A 93 2.90 -8.16 11.84
C PRO A 93 4.00 -8.88 12.63
N LEU A 94 5.15 -9.07 12.00
CA LEU A 94 6.34 -9.70 12.60
C LEU A 94 7.45 -8.70 12.89
N GLY A 95 7.56 -7.68 12.05
CA GLY A 95 8.56 -6.63 12.16
C GLY A 95 8.26 -5.51 11.18
N MET A 96 8.98 -4.41 11.32
CA MET A 96 8.87 -3.24 10.45
C MET A 96 10.24 -2.66 10.18
N VAL A 97 10.41 -2.11 8.99
CA VAL A 97 11.56 -1.26 8.61
C VAL A 97 10.99 0.10 8.27
N ASP A 98 11.61 1.14 8.79
CA ASP A 98 11.25 2.53 8.51
C ASP A 98 12.40 3.24 7.79
N VAL A 99 12.06 4.03 6.77
CA VAL A 99 12.99 4.85 6.01
C VAL A 99 12.44 6.27 5.98
N MET A 100 13.20 7.21 6.55
CA MET A 100 12.80 8.60 6.62
C MET A 100 13.73 9.47 5.78
N SER A 101 13.16 10.26 4.87
CA SER A 101 13.86 11.31 4.14
C SER A 101 13.49 12.67 4.75
N ILE A 102 14.48 13.41 5.23
CA ILE A 102 14.30 14.72 5.85
C ILE A 102 14.98 15.76 4.98
N VAL A 103 14.22 16.78 4.57
CA VAL A 103 14.80 17.96 3.91
C VAL A 103 15.33 18.88 4.99
N HIS A 104 16.64 19.10 4.98
CA HIS A 104 17.23 20.16 5.79
C HIS A 104 16.97 21.51 5.12
N GLY A 105 16.17 22.33 5.78
CA GLY A 105 15.98 23.73 5.41
C GLY A 105 17.19 24.59 5.78
#